data_c4d5c6e5b1a146f18980ac6d7d63010a
#
_entry.id   c4d5c6e5b1a146f18980ac6d7d63010a
#
_cell.length_a   1.000
_cell.length_b   1.000
_cell.length_c   1.000
_cell.angle_alpha   90.00
_cell.angle_beta   90.00
_cell.angle_gamma   90.00
#
_symmetry.space_group_name_H-M   'P 1'
#
loop_
_entity.id
_entity.type
_entity.pdbx_description
1 polymer ?
#
loop_
_entity_poly.entity_id
_entity_poly.type
_entity_poly.pdbx_seq_one_letter_code
_entity_poly.pdbx_strand_id
1 'polypeptide(L)'
;MMTGFERYTKKTRRAMFLEEMEQVVPWGKLCGLIEPHYPKPGNGRRPKELEQMLRIYFLQQWFNLADPAVEEALYDSATLRQFVGIDLGAEPVPDETTVCKFRHLLEENHLGEEILGTVNLHLQAKGVRITTGTIVDVTLIHAPGASPDPGSARGSGSACQSRSRRCCPASAP
;
A
#
# COMPACT_ATOMS: atom_id res chain seq x y z
N MET A 1 31.16 -16.47 14.16
CA MET A 1 32.14 -15.71 13.35
C MET A 1 31.32 -14.88 12.39
N MET A 2 31.21 -13.57 12.62
CA MET A 2 30.52 -12.68 11.68
C MET A 2 31.37 -12.50 10.43
N THR A 3 30.83 -12.89 9.30
CA THR A 3 31.49 -12.77 7.99
C THR A 3 31.66 -11.30 7.65
N GLY A 4 32.81 -10.94 7.05
CA GLY A 4 33.27 -9.55 6.86
C GLY A 4 32.38 -8.61 6.03
N PHE A 5 31.25 -9.08 5.51
CA PHE A 5 30.26 -8.27 4.79
C PHE A 5 29.39 -7.37 5.68
N GLU A 6 29.32 -7.64 6.98
CA GLU A 6 28.44 -6.90 7.91
C GLU A 6 29.12 -5.69 8.57
N ARG A 7 30.42 -5.49 8.36
CA ARG A 7 31.20 -4.41 8.98
C ARG A 7 30.72 -2.99 8.63
N TYR A 8 29.99 -2.84 7.53
CA TYR A 8 29.54 -1.55 7.00
C TYR A 8 28.04 -1.46 6.83
N THR A 9 27.27 -2.28 7.56
CA THR A 9 25.80 -2.25 7.50
C THR A 9 25.29 -0.94 8.11
N LYS A 10 24.73 -0.08 7.27
CA LYS A 10 24.06 1.14 7.69
C LYS A 10 22.56 0.86 7.82
N LYS A 11 21.98 1.15 9.00
CA LYS A 11 20.52 1.13 9.14
C LYS A 11 19.90 2.17 8.20
N THR A 12 19.05 1.71 7.29
CA THR A 12 18.32 2.59 6.39
C THR A 12 17.11 3.21 7.11
N ARG A 13 16.59 4.33 6.60
CA ARG A 13 15.36 4.94 7.15
C ARG A 13 14.20 3.95 7.15
N ARG A 14 14.12 3.11 6.11
CA ARG A 14 13.11 2.05 5.99
C ARG A 14 13.27 1.00 7.10
N ALA A 15 14.49 0.58 7.40
CA ALA A 15 14.75 -0.38 8.48
C ALA A 15 14.35 0.19 9.85
N MET A 16 14.68 1.45 10.12
CA MET A 16 14.26 2.13 11.37
C MET A 16 12.74 2.22 11.50
N PHE A 17 12.05 2.62 10.43
CA PHE A 17 10.59 2.66 10.40
C PHE A 17 9.96 1.30 10.69
N LEU A 18 10.47 0.23 10.09
CA LEU A 18 9.94 -1.13 10.31
C LEU A 18 10.21 -1.63 11.74
N GLU A 19 11.36 -1.30 12.33
CA GLU A 19 11.65 -1.60 13.74
C GLU A 19 10.68 -0.87 14.69
N GLU A 20 10.35 0.39 14.39
CA GLU A 20 9.35 1.14 15.15
C GLU A 20 7.95 0.53 15.00
N MET A 21 7.55 0.16 13.78
CA MET A 21 6.25 -0.46 13.52
C MET A 21 6.12 -1.83 14.20
N GLU A 22 7.20 -2.59 14.30
CA GLU A 22 7.23 -3.86 15.04
C GLU A 22 6.78 -3.68 16.51
N GLN A 23 7.15 -2.57 17.14
CA GLN A 23 6.81 -2.28 18.54
C GLN A 23 5.45 -1.61 18.69
N VAL A 24 4.98 -0.93 17.64
CA VAL A 24 3.74 -0.16 17.67
C VAL A 24 2.52 -1.02 17.38
N VAL A 25 2.63 -1.93 16.41
CA VAL A 25 1.51 -2.75 15.95
C VAL A 25 1.28 -3.95 16.88
N PRO A 26 0.05 -4.17 17.37
CA PRO A 26 -0.27 -5.31 18.24
C PRO A 26 -0.54 -6.59 17.45
N TRP A 27 0.50 -7.18 16.82
CA TRP A 27 0.42 -8.32 15.90
C TRP A 27 -0.45 -9.46 16.43
N GLY A 28 -0.23 -9.89 17.67
CA GLY A 28 -0.98 -11.00 18.26
C GLY A 28 -2.49 -10.74 18.36
N LYS A 29 -2.91 -9.50 18.65
CA LYS A 29 -4.34 -9.14 18.68
C LYS A 29 -4.95 -9.15 17.29
N LEU A 30 -4.20 -8.64 16.30
CA LEU A 30 -4.66 -8.61 14.91
C LEU A 30 -4.75 -10.02 14.31
N CYS A 31 -3.78 -10.87 14.60
CA CYS A 31 -3.84 -12.28 14.18
C CYS A 31 -5.04 -12.99 14.79
N GLY A 32 -5.31 -12.80 16.09
CA GLY A 32 -6.49 -13.38 16.75
C GLY A 32 -7.83 -12.94 16.16
N LEU A 33 -7.88 -11.74 15.56
CA LEU A 33 -9.06 -11.21 14.89
C LEU A 33 -9.30 -11.87 13.52
N ILE A 34 -8.22 -12.18 12.80
CA ILE A 34 -8.28 -12.74 11.45
C ILE A 34 -8.35 -14.28 11.48
N GLU A 35 -7.78 -14.92 12.51
CA GLU A 35 -7.65 -16.37 12.62
C GLU A 35 -8.96 -17.17 12.38
N PRO A 36 -10.16 -16.72 12.86
CA PRO A 36 -11.42 -17.41 12.59
C PRO A 36 -11.77 -17.52 11.11
N HIS A 37 -11.33 -16.55 10.31
CA HIS A 37 -11.61 -16.44 8.88
C HIS A 37 -10.49 -17.03 8.01
N TYR A 38 -9.33 -17.30 8.62
CA TYR A 38 -8.17 -17.77 7.88
C TYR A 38 -8.28 -19.26 7.53
N PRO A 39 -7.86 -19.68 6.31
CA PRO A 39 -7.93 -21.08 5.90
C PRO A 39 -7.13 -21.98 6.83
N LYS A 40 -7.75 -23.06 7.30
CA LYS A 40 -7.05 -24.06 8.13
C LYS A 40 -6.26 -25.03 7.25
N PRO A 41 -5.13 -25.57 7.77
CA PRO A 41 -4.41 -26.62 7.06
C PRO A 41 -5.31 -27.82 6.75
N GLY A 42 -5.36 -28.20 5.47
CA GLY A 42 -6.14 -29.34 4.95
C GLY A 42 -5.25 -30.28 4.13
N ASN A 43 -5.88 -31.11 3.28
CA ASN A 43 -5.19 -32.11 2.43
C ASN A 43 -4.41 -31.48 1.24
N GLY A 44 -4.44 -30.15 1.06
CA GLY A 44 -3.76 -29.42 -0.02
C GLY A 44 -2.48 -28.74 0.43
N ARG A 45 -2.03 -27.76 -0.38
CA ARG A 45 -0.90 -26.88 -0.05
C ARG A 45 -1.22 -26.18 1.27
N ARG A 46 -0.30 -26.25 2.22
CA ARG A 46 -0.47 -25.55 3.50
C ARG A 46 -0.60 -24.04 3.27
N PRO A 47 -1.56 -23.36 3.92
CA PRO A 47 -1.63 -21.92 3.88
C PRO A 47 -0.34 -21.32 4.46
N LYS A 48 0.05 -20.16 3.98
CA LYS A 48 1.15 -19.40 4.55
C LYS A 48 0.83 -18.97 5.98
N GLU A 49 1.82 -18.71 6.77
CA GLU A 49 1.64 -18.25 8.14
C GLU A 49 0.84 -16.93 8.17
N LEU A 50 -0.18 -16.86 9.03
CA LEU A 50 -1.08 -15.72 9.09
C LEU A 50 -0.35 -14.42 9.41
N GLU A 51 0.60 -14.45 10.35
CA GLU A 51 1.37 -13.27 10.73
C GLU A 51 2.22 -12.75 9.58
N GLN A 52 2.84 -13.65 8.79
CA GLN A 52 3.59 -13.26 7.59
C GLN A 52 2.68 -12.56 6.57
N MET A 53 1.49 -13.11 6.30
CA MET A 53 0.54 -12.52 5.37
C MET A 53 0.04 -11.15 5.84
N LEU A 54 -0.21 -11.00 7.15
CA LEU A 54 -0.61 -9.74 7.75
C LEU A 54 0.50 -8.69 7.63
N ARG A 55 1.76 -9.07 7.91
CA ARG A 55 2.92 -8.18 7.76
C ARG A 55 3.11 -7.73 6.30
N ILE A 56 2.91 -8.62 5.33
CA ILE A 56 2.92 -8.28 3.90
C ILE A 56 1.82 -7.27 3.57
N TYR A 57 0.61 -7.48 4.07
CA TYR A 57 -0.49 -6.54 3.88
C TYR A 57 -0.15 -5.15 4.43
N PHE A 58 0.44 -5.05 5.62
CA PHE A 58 0.88 -3.77 6.16
C PHE A 58 1.99 -3.13 5.33
N LEU A 59 2.93 -3.91 4.77
CA LEU A 59 3.93 -3.38 3.84
C LEU A 59 3.30 -2.76 2.60
N GLN A 60 2.25 -3.40 2.04
CA GLN A 60 1.51 -2.85 0.91
C GLN A 60 0.90 -1.49 1.27
N GLN A 61 0.26 -1.37 2.45
CA GLN A 61 -0.37 -0.12 2.89
C GLN A 61 0.67 0.98 3.15
N TRP A 62 1.77 0.68 3.83
CA TRP A 62 2.77 1.67 4.21
C TRP A 62 3.62 2.18 3.04
N PHE A 63 3.89 1.32 2.07
CA PHE A 63 4.75 1.64 0.92
C PHE A 63 3.97 1.75 -0.39
N ASN A 64 2.63 1.66 -0.33
CA ASN A 64 1.74 1.73 -1.49
C ASN A 64 2.16 0.75 -2.60
N LEU A 65 2.38 -0.52 -2.24
CA LEU A 65 2.83 -1.57 -3.15
C LEU A 65 1.63 -2.35 -3.68
N ALA A 66 1.58 -2.54 -5.00
CA ALA A 66 0.66 -3.49 -5.63
C ALA A 66 1.07 -4.96 -5.33
N ASP A 67 0.17 -5.91 -5.57
CA ASP A 67 0.42 -7.33 -5.28
C ASP A 67 1.69 -7.87 -5.97
N PRO A 68 1.95 -7.62 -7.28
CA PRO A 68 3.21 -8.03 -7.89
C PRO A 68 4.42 -7.28 -7.33
N ALA A 69 4.26 -5.99 -7.03
CA ALA A 69 5.36 -5.16 -6.55
C ALA A 69 5.84 -5.56 -5.15
N VAL A 70 4.94 -6.04 -4.28
CA VAL A 70 5.35 -6.51 -2.94
C VAL A 70 6.11 -7.84 -3.04
N GLU A 71 5.73 -8.73 -3.96
CA GLU A 71 6.46 -9.97 -4.22
C GLU A 71 7.89 -9.65 -4.68
N GLU A 72 8.07 -8.80 -5.69
CA GLU A 72 9.39 -8.36 -6.18
C GLU A 72 10.19 -7.68 -5.06
N ALA A 73 9.58 -6.78 -4.29
CA ALA A 73 10.25 -6.09 -3.20
C ALA A 73 10.72 -7.04 -2.08
N LEU A 74 10.02 -8.14 -1.84
CA LEU A 74 10.43 -9.17 -0.90
C LEU A 74 11.62 -10.00 -1.43
N TYR A 75 11.73 -10.22 -2.75
CA TYR A 75 12.91 -10.85 -3.33
C TYR A 75 14.12 -9.91 -3.30
N ASP A 76 13.95 -8.62 -3.56
CA ASP A 76 15.05 -7.66 -3.66
C ASP A 76 15.58 -7.20 -2.29
N SER A 77 14.69 -7.00 -1.31
CA SER A 77 15.04 -6.37 -0.04
C SER A 77 15.15 -7.35 1.12
N ALA A 78 16.36 -7.59 1.60
CA ALA A 78 16.60 -8.35 2.82
C ALA A 78 15.90 -7.74 4.06
N THR A 79 15.81 -6.40 4.14
CA THR A 79 15.14 -5.70 5.24
C THR A 79 13.65 -6.00 5.30
N LEU A 80 12.97 -6.05 4.13
CA LEU A 80 11.55 -6.38 4.07
C LEU A 80 11.31 -7.85 4.43
N ARG A 81 12.15 -8.75 3.92
CA ARG A 81 12.08 -10.18 4.30
C ARG A 81 12.26 -10.39 5.79
N GLN A 82 13.24 -9.74 6.38
CA GLN A 82 13.50 -9.83 7.82
C GLN A 82 12.30 -9.34 8.64
N PHE A 83 11.65 -8.27 8.22
CA PHE A 83 10.44 -7.77 8.87
C PHE A 83 9.28 -8.76 8.76
N VAL A 84 9.08 -9.39 7.61
CA VAL A 84 8.02 -10.39 7.40
C VAL A 84 8.35 -11.72 8.06
N GLY A 85 9.63 -12.01 8.31
CA GLY A 85 10.10 -13.28 8.86
C GLY A 85 10.27 -14.37 7.80
N ILE A 86 10.51 -14.00 6.52
CA ILE A 86 10.72 -14.95 5.43
C ILE A 86 12.20 -15.24 5.26
N ASP A 87 12.55 -16.53 5.31
CA ASP A 87 13.88 -17.04 4.94
C ASP A 87 13.81 -17.75 3.59
N LEU A 88 14.46 -17.18 2.56
CA LEU A 88 14.52 -17.77 1.22
C LEU A 88 15.24 -19.12 1.17
N GLY A 89 16.02 -19.46 2.18
CA GLY A 89 16.62 -20.78 2.32
C GLY A 89 15.64 -21.87 2.74
N ALA A 90 14.55 -21.49 3.39
CA ALA A 90 13.55 -22.40 3.94
C ALA A 90 12.23 -22.40 3.13
N GLU A 91 11.79 -21.24 2.68
CA GLU A 91 10.52 -21.12 1.98
C GLU A 91 10.54 -20.01 0.89
N PRO A 92 9.74 -20.19 -0.18
CA PRO A 92 9.58 -19.15 -1.19
C PRO A 92 8.70 -18.01 -0.67
N VAL A 93 8.90 -16.81 -1.22
CA VAL A 93 7.99 -15.67 -1.03
C VAL A 93 6.57 -16.05 -1.47
N PRO A 94 5.52 -15.57 -0.78
CA PRO A 94 4.16 -15.69 -1.26
C PRO A 94 4.00 -15.00 -2.63
N ASP A 95 3.38 -15.70 -3.56
CA ASP A 95 3.09 -15.19 -4.89
C ASP A 95 1.98 -14.11 -4.87
N GLU A 96 1.93 -13.27 -5.90
CA GLU A 96 0.93 -12.20 -6.04
C GLU A 96 -0.51 -12.70 -5.84
N THR A 97 -0.79 -13.92 -6.34
CA THR A 97 -2.14 -14.51 -6.22
C THR A 97 -2.49 -14.89 -4.79
N THR A 98 -1.52 -15.29 -3.99
CA THR A 98 -1.69 -15.57 -2.55
C THR A 98 -1.93 -14.28 -1.78
N VAL A 99 -1.18 -13.23 -2.10
CA VAL A 99 -1.35 -11.88 -1.51
C VAL A 99 -2.73 -11.32 -1.86
N CYS A 100 -3.14 -11.40 -3.12
CA CYS A 100 -4.45 -10.97 -3.60
C CYS A 100 -5.60 -11.71 -2.88
N LYS A 101 -5.51 -13.03 -2.73
CA LYS A 101 -6.50 -13.84 -1.99
C LYS A 101 -6.61 -13.43 -0.53
N PHE A 102 -5.49 -13.13 0.12
CA PHE A 102 -5.50 -12.65 1.50
C PHE A 102 -6.19 -11.30 1.63
N ARG A 103 -5.93 -10.37 0.72
CA ARG A 103 -6.61 -9.08 0.68
C ARG A 103 -8.12 -9.23 0.47
N HIS A 104 -8.55 -10.07 -0.48
CA HIS A 104 -9.97 -10.36 -0.68
C HIS A 104 -10.62 -10.97 0.56
N LEU A 105 -9.93 -11.87 1.27
CA LEU A 105 -10.43 -12.42 2.53
C LEU A 105 -10.68 -11.31 3.57
N LEU A 106 -9.78 -10.34 3.68
CA LEU A 106 -9.98 -9.19 4.58
C LEU A 106 -11.14 -8.30 4.16
N GLU A 107 -11.30 -8.06 2.85
CA GLU A 107 -12.38 -7.26 2.27
C GLU A 107 -13.75 -7.93 2.43
N GLU A 108 -13.87 -9.22 2.10
CA GLU A 108 -15.11 -10.01 2.22
C GLU A 108 -15.64 -10.10 3.64
N ASN A 109 -14.74 -10.12 4.62
CA ASN A 109 -15.12 -10.18 6.04
C ASN A 109 -15.10 -8.81 6.73
N HIS A 110 -14.92 -7.71 6.00
CA HIS A 110 -14.85 -6.33 6.54
C HIS A 110 -13.80 -6.14 7.66
N LEU A 111 -12.75 -6.97 7.67
CA LEU A 111 -11.72 -6.97 8.72
C LEU A 111 -10.85 -5.72 8.70
N GLY A 112 -10.80 -4.97 7.59
CA GLY A 112 -10.01 -3.75 7.48
C GLY A 112 -10.39 -2.69 8.53
N GLU A 113 -11.69 -2.48 8.76
CA GLU A 113 -12.19 -1.54 9.76
C GLU A 113 -11.87 -2.01 11.19
N GLU A 114 -12.00 -3.30 11.45
CA GLU A 114 -11.71 -3.90 12.76
C GLU A 114 -10.21 -3.85 13.08
N ILE A 115 -9.35 -4.11 12.09
CA ILE A 115 -7.90 -3.95 12.20
C ILE A 115 -7.56 -2.50 12.56
N LEU A 116 -8.10 -1.53 11.84
CA LEU A 116 -7.87 -0.11 12.09
C LEU A 116 -8.35 0.30 13.49
N GLY A 117 -9.56 -0.14 13.87
CA GLY A 117 -10.12 0.10 15.20
C GLY A 117 -9.23 -0.46 16.31
N THR A 118 -8.74 -1.69 16.14
CA THR A 118 -7.85 -2.35 17.12
C THR A 118 -6.51 -1.63 17.26
N VAL A 119 -5.92 -1.20 16.14
CA VAL A 119 -4.67 -0.41 16.15
C VAL A 119 -4.90 0.93 16.84
N ASN A 120 -5.98 1.64 16.52
CA ASN A 120 -6.31 2.93 17.13
C ASN A 120 -6.50 2.83 18.64
N LEU A 121 -7.24 1.83 19.12
CA LEU A 121 -7.43 1.55 20.56
C LEU A 121 -6.09 1.26 21.25
N HIS A 122 -5.21 0.51 20.59
CA HIS A 122 -3.90 0.22 21.12
C HIS A 122 -3.02 1.46 21.22
N LEU A 123 -3.03 2.33 20.23
CA LEU A 123 -2.31 3.59 20.23
C LEU A 123 -2.84 4.55 21.29
N GLN A 124 -4.16 4.63 21.45
CA GLN A 124 -4.80 5.43 22.51
C GLN A 124 -4.40 4.96 23.90
N ALA A 125 -4.34 3.64 24.11
CA ALA A 125 -3.87 3.07 25.39
C ALA A 125 -2.40 3.40 25.68
N LYS A 126 -1.57 3.62 24.65
CA LYS A 126 -0.19 4.10 24.76
C LYS A 126 -0.08 5.63 24.89
N GLY A 127 -1.20 6.35 24.95
CA GLY A 127 -1.23 7.81 25.10
C GLY A 127 -1.13 8.60 23.79
N VAL A 128 -1.12 7.92 22.66
CA VAL A 128 -1.18 8.55 21.33
C VAL A 128 -2.66 8.86 21.02
N ARG A 129 -3.06 10.12 21.12
CA ARG A 129 -4.41 10.53 20.70
C ARG A 129 -4.41 10.75 19.20
N ILE A 130 -5.05 9.85 18.48
CA ILE A 130 -5.46 10.09 17.10
C ILE A 130 -6.76 10.89 17.22
N THR A 131 -6.68 12.20 17.07
CA THR A 131 -7.88 13.01 16.85
C THR A 131 -8.41 12.58 15.49
N THR A 132 -9.65 12.11 15.46
CA THR A 132 -10.44 11.91 14.24
C THR A 132 -10.68 13.28 13.61
N GLY A 133 -9.63 13.88 13.07
CA GLY A 133 -9.73 14.96 12.14
C GLY A 133 -9.90 14.30 10.78
N THR A 134 -10.92 14.68 10.06
CA THR A 134 -10.93 14.52 8.63
C THR A 134 -9.61 15.10 8.14
N ILE A 135 -8.66 14.26 7.72
CA ILE A 135 -7.53 14.73 6.94
C ILE A 135 -8.16 15.08 5.60
N VAL A 136 -8.81 16.22 5.57
CA VAL A 136 -9.04 16.92 4.32
C VAL A 136 -7.64 17.40 3.98
N ASP A 137 -6.98 16.71 3.09
CA ASP A 137 -5.85 17.26 2.36
C ASP A 137 -6.43 18.37 1.49
N VAL A 138 -6.72 19.48 2.15
CA VAL A 138 -7.02 20.73 1.49
C VAL A 138 -5.71 21.27 1.01
N THR A 139 -5.18 20.63 0.00
CA THR A 139 -4.40 21.36 -0.98
C THR A 139 -5.39 22.24 -1.73
N LEU A 140 -5.91 23.25 -1.04
CA LEU A 140 -6.46 24.42 -1.68
C LEU A 140 -5.29 25.05 -2.44
N ILE A 141 -5.09 24.55 -3.66
CA ILE A 141 -4.42 25.34 -4.65
C ILE A 141 -5.35 26.53 -4.84
N HIS A 142 -5.07 27.61 -4.11
CA HIS A 142 -5.55 28.92 -4.48
C HIS A 142 -4.95 29.16 -5.86
N ALA A 143 -5.68 28.79 -6.92
CA ALA A 143 -5.47 29.43 -8.20
C ALA A 143 -5.62 30.90 -7.92
N PRO A 144 -4.60 31.74 -8.17
CA PRO A 144 -4.75 33.18 -8.05
C PRO A 144 -5.91 33.53 -8.95
N GLY A 145 -7.01 34.02 -8.36
CA GLY A 145 -8.17 34.42 -9.06
C GLY A 145 -7.75 35.41 -10.11
N ALA A 146 -7.94 35.06 -11.37
CA ALA A 146 -7.92 36.05 -12.44
C ALA A 146 -9.03 37.02 -12.09
N SER A 147 -8.64 38.18 -11.55
CA SER A 147 -9.54 39.31 -11.42
C SER A 147 -10.07 39.61 -12.82
N PRO A 148 -11.38 39.64 -13.02
CA PRO A 148 -11.89 40.14 -14.28
C PRO A 148 -11.52 41.62 -14.38
N ASP A 149 -10.66 41.92 -15.31
CA ASP A 149 -10.25 43.28 -15.63
C ASP A 149 -11.48 44.00 -16.22
N PRO A 150 -12.05 45.03 -15.55
CA PRO A 150 -13.20 45.74 -16.08
C PRO A 150 -12.75 46.87 -17.03
N GLY A 151 -12.30 46.46 -18.21
CA GLY A 151 -11.91 47.53 -19.16
C GLY A 151 -11.24 47.08 -20.43
N SER A 152 -11.92 46.32 -21.27
CA SER A 152 -11.59 46.34 -22.73
C SER A 152 -12.76 45.86 -23.55
N ALA A 153 -13.75 46.71 -23.65
CA ALA A 153 -14.70 46.65 -24.75
C ALA A 153 -14.08 47.41 -25.96
N ARG A 154 -13.64 46.68 -26.98
CA ARG A 154 -13.55 47.04 -28.39
C ARG A 154 -12.96 45.86 -29.13
N GLY A 155 -13.78 45.11 -29.88
CA GLY A 155 -14.04 45.42 -31.30
C GLY A 155 -13.25 44.46 -32.17
N SER A 156 -13.99 43.92 -33.09
CA SER A 156 -13.61 43.28 -34.36
C SER A 156 -13.39 41.76 -34.33
N GLY A 157 -14.35 41.15 -34.86
CA GLY A 157 -14.58 39.96 -35.58
C GLY A 157 -13.50 39.49 -36.52
N SER A 158 -13.31 38.22 -36.56
CA SER A 158 -13.07 37.51 -37.79
C SER A 158 -13.34 36.01 -37.58
N ALA A 159 -14.26 35.55 -38.38
CA ALA A 159 -14.59 34.14 -38.54
C ALA A 159 -13.40 33.41 -39.19
N CYS A 160 -13.07 32.26 -38.69
CA CYS A 160 -12.33 31.30 -39.49
C CYS A 160 -12.95 29.90 -39.35
N GLN A 161 -13.32 29.43 -40.51
CA GLN A 161 -14.11 28.27 -40.86
C GLN A 161 -13.40 26.97 -40.55
N SER A 162 -14.24 26.00 -40.27
CA SER A 162 -14.09 24.57 -40.38
C SER A 162 -13.16 24.07 -41.49
N ARG A 163 -12.30 23.10 -41.13
CA ARG A 163 -11.93 22.05 -42.09
C ARG A 163 -11.91 20.69 -41.39
N SER A 164 -12.97 19.97 -41.70
CA SER A 164 -13.05 18.53 -41.59
C SER A 164 -12.05 17.87 -42.53
N ARG A 165 -11.26 16.92 -42.05
CA ARG A 165 -10.65 15.93 -42.94
C ARG A 165 -10.99 14.54 -42.41
N ARG A 166 -11.81 13.91 -43.22
CA ARG A 166 -12.17 12.50 -43.23
C ARG A 166 -10.92 11.64 -43.46
N CYS A 167 -10.75 10.61 -42.68
CA CYS A 167 -9.90 9.47 -43.04
C CYS A 167 -10.76 8.36 -43.61
N CYS A 168 -10.44 7.97 -44.83
CA CYS A 168 -11.00 6.81 -45.51
C CYS A 168 -10.29 5.51 -45.10
N PRO A 169 -10.95 4.36 -45.27
CA PRO A 169 -10.41 3.07 -44.93
C PRO A 169 -9.61 2.45 -46.05
N ALA A 170 -8.61 1.65 -45.70
CA ALA A 170 -7.87 0.82 -46.66
C ALA A 170 -8.27 -0.63 -46.54
N SER A 171 -8.63 -1.17 -47.68
CA SER A 171 -9.01 -2.52 -48.00
C SER A 171 -7.84 -3.50 -47.93
N ALA A 172 -8.18 -4.72 -47.60
CA ALA A 172 -7.37 -5.92 -47.86
C ALA A 172 -7.24 -6.25 -49.36
N PRO A 173 -6.39 -7.15 -49.80
CA PRO A 173 -6.67 -8.60 -49.67
C PRO A 173 -5.63 -9.39 -48.88
#